data_5be322b3a25127e84bdea6410627ae77
#
_entry.id   5be322b3a25127e84bdea6410627ae77
#
_cell.length_a   1.000
_cell.length_b   1.000
_cell.length_c   1.000
_cell.angle_alpha   90.00
_cell.angle_beta   90.00
_cell.angle_gamma   90.00
#
_symmetry.space_group_name_H-M   'P 1'
#
loop_
_entity.id
_entity.type
_entity.pdbx_description
1 polymer ?
#
loop_
_entity_poly.entity_id
_entity_poly.type
_entity_poly.pdbx_seq_one_letter_code
_entity_poly.pdbx_strand_id
1 'polypeptide(L)'
;MVDAAYVYNCRLINRAPAVVTVSLPGEGVVQYQILHVLPFDSVRKRMSVVLRNPNSGERKLYCKGADSTMMPRLSRPQNQEEEKLHETTQSHLNEWSKIGLRVLMAAVRSLNEEEYQVSLFDTAFNSFHTL
;
A
#
# COMPACT_ATOMS: atom_id res chain seq x y z
N MET A 1 -3.71 13.43 -3.14
CA MET A 1 -3.13 12.11 -3.50
C MET A 1 -3.45 11.70 -4.92
N VAL A 2 -4.70 11.82 -5.40
CA VAL A 2 -5.07 11.49 -6.79
C VAL A 2 -4.30 12.36 -7.79
N ASP A 3 -4.23 13.68 -7.53
CA ASP A 3 -3.49 14.61 -8.37
C ASP A 3 -1.97 14.32 -8.39
N ALA A 4 -1.41 13.92 -7.24
CA ALA A 4 -0.01 13.49 -7.17
C ALA A 4 0.23 12.22 -8.00
N ALA A 5 -0.67 11.24 -7.96
CA ALA A 5 -0.57 10.05 -8.79
C ALA A 5 -0.63 10.37 -10.31
N TYR A 6 -1.39 11.40 -10.68
CA TYR A 6 -1.49 11.86 -12.07
C TYR A 6 -0.14 12.32 -12.63
N VAL A 7 0.70 12.97 -11.81
CA VAL A 7 2.07 13.39 -12.21
C VAL A 7 2.93 12.17 -12.60
N TYR A 8 2.66 11.01 -11.99
CA TYR A 8 3.32 9.74 -12.32
C TYR A 8 2.57 8.91 -13.36
N ASN A 9 1.68 9.54 -14.14
CA ASN A 9 0.81 8.88 -15.13
C ASN A 9 -0.12 7.79 -14.57
N CYS A 10 -0.37 7.80 -13.27
CA CYS A 10 -1.36 6.94 -12.63
C CYS A 10 -2.70 7.68 -12.54
N ARG A 11 -3.73 7.18 -13.20
CA ARG A 11 -5.05 7.85 -13.26
C ARG A 11 -6.14 6.99 -12.66
N LEU A 12 -6.90 7.57 -11.74
CA LEU A 12 -8.17 6.98 -11.33
C LEU A 12 -9.23 7.30 -12.39
N ILE A 13 -9.73 6.28 -13.07
CA ILE A 13 -10.74 6.43 -14.12
C ILE A 13 -12.14 6.35 -13.52
N ASN A 14 -12.39 5.32 -12.70
CA ASN A 14 -13.68 5.11 -12.06
C ASN A 14 -13.56 4.40 -10.72
N ARG A 15 -14.49 4.66 -9.82
CA ARG A 15 -14.60 4.01 -8.52
C ARG A 15 -16.06 3.61 -8.28
N ALA A 16 -16.32 2.32 -8.21
CA ALA A 16 -17.60 1.73 -7.77
C ALA A 16 -17.38 1.01 -6.43
N PRO A 17 -18.44 0.60 -5.71
CA PRO A 17 -18.30 -0.04 -4.40
C PRO A 17 -17.38 -1.27 -4.38
N ALA A 18 -17.45 -2.10 -5.43
CA ALA A 18 -16.70 -3.35 -5.53
C ALA A 18 -15.55 -3.32 -6.56
N VAL A 19 -15.38 -2.21 -7.30
CA VAL A 19 -14.42 -2.13 -8.41
C VAL A 19 -13.75 -0.76 -8.44
N VAL A 20 -12.46 -0.76 -8.69
CA VAL A 20 -11.70 0.45 -9.02
C VAL A 20 -11.04 0.27 -10.38
N THR A 21 -11.23 1.25 -11.25
CA THR A 21 -10.60 1.30 -12.58
C THR A 21 -9.52 2.35 -12.58
N VAL A 22 -8.31 1.93 -12.91
CA VAL A 22 -7.14 2.80 -12.97
C VAL A 22 -6.41 2.63 -14.30
N SER A 23 -5.72 3.66 -14.74
CA SER A 23 -4.72 3.59 -15.80
C SER A 23 -3.35 3.67 -15.18
N LEU A 24 -2.52 2.68 -15.46
CA LEU A 24 -1.17 2.55 -14.92
C LEU A 24 -0.12 2.58 -16.04
N PRO A 25 1.05 3.18 -15.81
CA PRO A 25 2.15 3.16 -16.76
C PRO A 25 2.57 1.71 -17.09
N GLY A 26 2.63 1.38 -18.38
CA GLY A 26 3.03 0.06 -18.84
C GLY A 26 1.96 -1.04 -18.80
N GLU A 27 0.91 -0.87 -17.99
CA GLU A 27 -0.18 -1.85 -17.86
C GLU A 27 -1.47 -1.42 -18.59
N GLY A 28 -1.62 -0.11 -18.84
CA GLY A 28 -2.82 0.46 -19.42
C GLY A 28 -3.98 0.56 -18.43
N VAL A 29 -5.20 0.33 -18.91
CA VAL A 29 -6.41 0.41 -18.08
C VAL A 29 -6.69 -0.94 -17.43
N VAL A 30 -6.68 -0.97 -16.11
CA VAL A 30 -6.94 -2.17 -15.31
C VAL A 30 -8.10 -1.94 -14.36
N GLN A 31 -8.98 -2.94 -14.25
CA GLN A 31 -10.06 -2.97 -13.27
C GLN A 31 -9.68 -3.93 -12.14
N TYR A 32 -9.53 -3.41 -10.93
CA TYR A 32 -9.31 -4.23 -9.75
C TYR A 32 -10.61 -4.45 -9.00
N GLN A 33 -10.83 -5.67 -8.55
CA GLN A 33 -11.90 -5.98 -7.61
C GLN A 33 -11.49 -5.54 -6.21
N ILE A 34 -12.37 -4.83 -5.53
CA ILE A 34 -12.18 -4.45 -4.13
C ILE A 34 -12.79 -5.55 -3.28
N LEU A 35 -11.94 -6.33 -2.62
CA LEU A 35 -12.39 -7.44 -1.79
C LEU A 35 -12.74 -6.96 -0.38
N HIS A 36 -11.87 -6.14 0.21
CA HIS A 36 -12.07 -5.57 1.55
C HIS A 36 -11.53 -4.16 1.64
N VAL A 37 -12.19 -3.34 2.45
CA VAL A 37 -11.71 -2.03 2.86
C VAL A 37 -11.69 -2.01 4.39
N LEU A 38 -10.50 -1.80 4.95
CA LEU A 38 -10.29 -1.55 6.37
C LEU A 38 -10.10 -0.04 6.52
N PRO A 39 -11.14 0.70 6.92
CA PRO A 39 -11.09 2.15 6.99
C PRO A 39 -10.03 2.62 7.97
N PHE A 40 -9.70 3.91 7.90
CA PHE A 40 -8.78 4.51 8.86
C PHE A 40 -9.37 4.40 10.26
N ASP A 41 -8.53 3.98 11.18
CA ASP A 41 -8.81 3.92 12.61
C ASP A 41 -7.71 4.66 13.37
N SER A 42 -8.10 5.49 14.33
CA SER A 42 -7.17 6.34 15.09
C SER A 42 -6.25 5.56 16.03
N VAL A 43 -6.66 4.37 16.45
CA VAL A 43 -5.82 3.47 17.25
C VAL A 43 -4.81 2.77 16.35
N ARG A 44 -5.29 2.24 15.23
CA ARG A 44 -4.44 1.60 14.21
C ARG A 44 -3.55 2.60 13.45
N LYS A 45 -3.95 3.87 13.33
CA LYS A 45 -3.28 4.96 12.59
C LYS A 45 -2.97 4.61 11.12
N ARG A 46 -3.74 3.73 10.53
CA ARG A 46 -3.60 3.26 9.14
C ARG A 46 -4.94 2.84 8.55
N MET A 47 -4.99 2.80 7.25
CA MET A 47 -6.08 2.19 6.48
C MET A 47 -5.52 1.18 5.49
N SER A 48 -6.33 0.19 5.12
CA SER A 48 -5.90 -0.84 4.18
C SER A 48 -7.01 -1.17 3.20
N VAL A 49 -6.63 -1.68 2.03
CA VAL A 49 -7.55 -2.22 1.04
C VAL A 49 -6.99 -3.50 0.45
N VAL A 50 -7.82 -4.52 0.32
CA VAL A 50 -7.46 -5.75 -0.38
C VAL A 50 -8.06 -5.67 -1.78
N LEU A 51 -7.19 -5.73 -2.78
CA LEU A 51 -7.56 -5.74 -4.19
C LEU A 51 -7.21 -7.08 -4.82
N ARG A 52 -8.03 -7.50 -5.80
CA ARG A 52 -7.73 -8.62 -6.68
C ARG A 52 -7.56 -8.12 -8.10
N ASN A 53 -6.47 -8.51 -8.74
CA ASN A 53 -6.29 -8.33 -10.17
C ASN A 53 -7.10 -9.42 -10.90
N PRO A 54 -8.11 -9.09 -11.71
CA PRO A 54 -8.94 -10.08 -12.39
C PRO A 54 -8.17 -10.87 -13.45
N ASN A 55 -7.10 -10.29 -14.02
CA ASN A 55 -6.33 -10.91 -15.09
C ASN A 55 -5.37 -11.98 -14.55
N SER A 56 -4.68 -11.70 -13.45
CA SER A 56 -3.72 -12.63 -12.82
C SER A 56 -4.33 -13.44 -11.67
N GLY A 57 -5.47 -13.02 -11.12
CA GLY A 57 -6.04 -13.58 -9.90
C GLY A 57 -5.32 -13.17 -8.62
N GLU A 58 -4.19 -12.47 -8.72
CA GLU A 58 -3.37 -12.06 -7.60
C GLU A 58 -4.13 -11.12 -6.66
N ARG A 59 -3.98 -11.37 -5.36
CA ARG A 59 -4.53 -10.51 -4.32
C ARG A 59 -3.41 -9.73 -3.66
N LYS A 60 -3.62 -8.43 -3.52
CA LYS A 60 -2.67 -7.53 -2.85
C LYS A 60 -3.38 -6.73 -1.77
N LEU A 61 -2.74 -6.67 -0.61
CA LEU A 61 -3.10 -5.79 0.48
C LEU A 61 -2.27 -4.51 0.36
N TYR A 62 -2.94 -3.41 0.12
CA TYR A 62 -2.33 -2.07 0.16
C TYR A 62 -2.66 -1.43 1.49
N CYS A 63 -1.65 -0.87 2.13
CA CYS A 63 -1.80 -0.18 3.40
C CYS A 63 -1.15 1.19 3.33
N LYS A 64 -1.78 2.19 3.91
CA LYS A 64 -1.18 3.52 4.12
C LYS A 64 -1.44 4.01 5.53
N GLY A 65 -0.45 4.66 6.11
CA GLY A 65 -0.54 5.15 7.48
C GLY A 65 0.63 6.03 7.87
N ALA A 66 0.65 6.40 9.14
CA ALA A 66 1.76 7.15 9.72
C ALA A 66 3.06 6.32 9.67
N ASP A 67 4.18 6.98 9.43
CA ASP A 67 5.52 6.40 9.40
C ASP A 67 5.82 5.54 10.65
N SER A 68 5.55 6.08 11.84
CA SER A 68 5.72 5.38 13.11
C SER A 68 4.91 4.09 13.23
N THR A 69 3.82 3.97 12.47
CA THR A 69 2.99 2.78 12.43
C THR A 69 3.43 1.80 11.35
N MET A 70 3.87 2.33 10.21
CA MET A 70 4.20 1.51 9.03
C MET A 70 5.62 0.95 9.09
N MET A 71 6.62 1.73 9.52
CA MET A 71 8.02 1.30 9.59
C MET A 71 8.25 -0.01 10.34
N PRO A 72 7.69 -0.21 11.57
CA PRO A 72 7.88 -1.47 12.29
C PRO A 72 7.23 -2.69 11.63
N ARG A 73 6.39 -2.47 10.60
CA ARG A 73 5.64 -3.50 9.89
C ARG A 73 6.19 -3.82 8.50
N LEU A 74 7.23 -3.12 8.09
CA LEU A 74 7.93 -3.47 6.86
C LEU A 74 8.67 -4.80 7.05
N SER A 75 8.71 -5.59 5.98
CA SER A 75 9.56 -6.78 5.94
C SER A 75 11.03 -6.39 6.09
N ARG A 76 11.82 -7.27 6.69
CA ARG A 76 13.27 -7.07 6.70
C ARG A 76 13.81 -7.15 5.28
N PRO A 77 14.73 -6.26 4.90
CA PRO A 77 15.39 -6.35 3.60
C PRO A 77 16.04 -7.73 3.40
N GLN A 78 15.84 -8.31 2.23
CA GLN A 78 16.39 -9.63 1.87
C GLN A 78 17.64 -9.53 0.99
N ASN A 79 17.90 -8.33 0.45
CA ASN A 79 19.05 -8.07 -0.40
C ASN A 79 19.53 -6.62 -0.23
N GLN A 80 20.71 -6.30 -0.80
CA GLN A 80 21.34 -4.98 -0.70
C GLN A 80 20.50 -3.85 -1.34
N GLU A 81 19.73 -4.14 -2.37
CA GLU A 81 18.88 -3.14 -3.02
C GLU A 81 17.72 -2.74 -2.11
N GLU A 82 17.08 -3.71 -1.46
CA GLU A 82 16.03 -3.45 -0.48
C GLU A 82 16.58 -2.73 0.77
N GLU A 83 17.78 -3.09 1.21
CA GLU A 83 18.44 -2.40 2.33
C GLU A 83 18.69 -0.93 2.00
N LYS A 84 19.23 -0.65 0.83
CA LYS A 84 19.45 0.71 0.33
C LYS A 84 18.14 1.49 0.18
N LEU A 85 17.07 0.83 -0.30
CA LEU A 85 15.75 1.43 -0.38
C LEU A 85 15.21 1.80 1.00
N HIS A 86 15.40 0.91 1.99
CA HIS A 86 15.00 1.14 3.38
C HIS A 86 15.73 2.33 3.99
N GLU A 87 17.05 2.41 3.82
CA GLU A 87 17.89 3.51 4.28
C GLU A 87 17.48 4.84 3.62
N THR A 88 17.27 4.84 2.31
CA THR A 88 16.83 6.02 1.56
C THR A 88 15.47 6.50 2.04
N THR A 89 14.53 5.58 2.25
CA THR A 89 13.20 5.89 2.79
C THR A 89 13.30 6.52 4.17
N GLN A 90 14.12 5.95 5.05
CA GLN A 90 14.34 6.50 6.40
C GLN A 90 14.99 7.88 6.36
N SER A 91 15.93 8.11 5.45
CA SER A 91 16.57 9.42 5.26
C SER A 91 15.54 10.48 4.86
N HIS A 92 14.72 10.19 3.84
CA HIS A 92 13.65 11.10 3.42
C HIS A 92 12.64 11.38 4.53
N LEU A 93 12.23 10.38 5.28
CA LEU A 93 11.33 10.57 6.44
C LEU A 93 11.93 11.55 7.46
N ASN A 94 13.23 11.38 7.78
CA ASN A 94 13.93 12.23 8.71
C ASN A 94 14.05 13.69 8.19
N GLU A 95 14.37 13.86 6.92
CA GLU A 95 14.48 15.19 6.29
C GLU A 95 13.15 15.92 6.28
N TRP A 96 12.09 15.26 5.81
CA TRP A 96 10.76 15.86 5.71
C TRP A 96 10.15 16.15 7.08
N SER A 97 10.41 15.30 8.05
CA SER A 97 9.99 15.52 9.45
C SER A 97 10.66 16.77 10.05
N LYS A 98 11.95 17.01 9.76
CA LYS A 98 12.68 18.19 10.24
C LYS A 98 12.09 19.52 9.74
N ILE A 99 11.55 19.53 8.54
CA ILE A 99 10.90 20.72 7.96
C ILE A 99 9.39 20.77 8.23
N GLY A 100 8.89 19.90 9.12
CA GLY A 100 7.52 19.91 9.60
C GLY A 100 6.49 19.33 8.63
N LEU A 101 6.90 18.59 7.60
CA LEU A 101 5.97 17.94 6.69
C LEU A 101 5.31 16.73 7.34
N ARG A 102 4.01 16.59 7.09
CA ARG A 102 3.26 15.40 7.48
C ARG A 102 3.45 14.31 6.42
N VAL A 103 4.12 13.24 6.80
CA VAL A 103 4.42 12.13 5.91
C VAL A 103 3.40 10.99 6.09
N LEU A 104 2.99 10.40 4.98
CA LEU A 104 2.25 9.14 4.94
C LEU A 104 3.08 8.12 4.18
N MET A 105 3.22 6.94 4.76
CA MET A 105 3.82 5.79 4.09
C MET A 105 2.75 4.92 3.46
N ALA A 106 3.06 4.39 2.29
CA ALA A 106 2.28 3.34 1.65
C ALA A 106 3.14 2.08 1.51
N ALA A 107 2.51 0.93 1.68
CA ALA A 107 3.17 -0.37 1.55
C ALA A 107 2.21 -1.39 0.97
N VAL A 108 2.76 -2.45 0.37
CA VAL A 108 2.01 -3.52 -0.27
C VAL A 108 2.45 -4.88 0.24
N ARG A 109 1.54 -5.84 0.21
CA ARG A 109 1.81 -7.26 0.45
C ARG A 109 0.96 -8.10 -0.49
N SER A 110 1.59 -9.07 -1.17
CA SER A 110 0.86 -10.12 -1.86
C SER A 110 0.29 -11.13 -0.86
N LEU A 111 -0.94 -11.56 -1.09
CA LEU A 111 -1.66 -12.51 -0.24
C LEU A 111 -1.90 -13.81 -1.02
N ASN A 112 -1.48 -14.92 -0.44
CA ASN A 112 -1.94 -16.23 -0.89
C ASN A 112 -3.37 -16.50 -0.37
N GLU A 113 -3.97 -17.63 -0.77
CA GLU A 113 -5.34 -17.96 -0.40
C GLU A 113 -5.52 -18.15 1.11
N GLU A 114 -4.58 -18.83 1.75
CA GLU A 114 -4.63 -19.10 3.20
C GLU A 114 -4.51 -17.79 4.00
N GLU A 115 -3.55 -16.95 3.63
CA GLU A 115 -3.36 -15.63 4.22
C GLU A 115 -4.58 -14.73 4.03
N TYR A 116 -5.23 -14.81 2.87
CA TYR A 116 -6.43 -14.05 2.59
C TYR A 116 -7.59 -14.49 3.50
N GLN A 117 -7.79 -15.77 3.70
CA GLN A 117 -8.84 -16.30 4.60
C GLN A 117 -8.58 -15.90 6.06
N VAL A 118 -7.34 -16.00 6.52
CA VAL A 118 -6.95 -15.58 7.87
C VAL A 118 -7.06 -14.05 8.03
N SER A 119 -6.73 -13.30 6.98
CA SER A 119 -6.75 -11.83 7.00
C SER A 119 -8.12 -11.23 7.24
N LEU A 120 -9.17 -11.96 6.92
CA LEU A 120 -10.54 -11.54 7.20
C LEU A 120 -10.85 -11.45 8.70
N PHE A 121 -10.11 -12.19 9.51
CA PHE A 121 -10.33 -12.32 10.96
C PHE A 121 -9.27 -11.62 11.80
N ASP A 122 -8.08 -11.37 11.22
CA ASP A 122 -6.97 -10.77 11.97
C ASP A 122 -6.61 -9.39 11.41
N THR A 123 -6.86 -8.37 12.19
CA THR A 123 -6.48 -6.98 11.90
C THR A 123 -4.98 -6.73 12.03
N ALA A 124 -4.19 -7.74 12.35
CA ALA A 124 -2.78 -7.67 12.69
C ALA A 124 -1.84 -8.12 11.56
N PHE A 125 -1.97 -7.55 10.35
CA PHE A 125 -0.93 -7.72 9.36
C PHE A 125 0.35 -7.00 9.78
N ASN A 126 1.42 -7.75 9.96
CA ASN A 126 2.67 -7.27 10.54
C ASN A 126 3.86 -7.28 9.57
N SER A 127 3.68 -7.66 8.30
CA SER A 127 4.78 -7.55 7.33
C SER A 127 4.29 -7.04 5.98
N PHE A 128 4.94 -5.98 5.50
CA PHE A 128 4.66 -5.32 4.23
C PHE A 128 5.97 -5.05 3.48
N HIS A 129 5.90 -4.90 2.17
CA HIS A 129 6.97 -4.33 1.37
C HIS A 129 6.69 -2.85 1.13
N THR A 130 7.73 -2.03 1.08
CA THR A 130 7.62 -0.61 0.71
C THR A 130 7.17 -0.50 -0.75
N LEU A 131 6.27 0.43 -1.05
CA LEU A 131 5.86 0.81 -2.40
C LEU A 131 6.83 1.82 -2.99
#